data_94de8bc389733839147cc9068fd8e84e
#
_entry.id   94de8bc389733839147cc9068fd8e84e
#
_cell.length_a   1.000
_cell.length_b   1.000
_cell.length_c   1.000
_cell.angle_alpha   90.00
_cell.angle_beta   90.00
_cell.angle_gamma   90.00
#
_symmetry.space_group_name_H-M   'P 1'
#
loop_
_entity.id
_entity.type
_entity.pdbx_description
1 polymer ?
#
loop_
_entity_poly.entity_id
_entity_poly.type
_entity_poly.pdbx_seq_one_letter_code
_entity_poly.pdbx_strand_id
1 'polypeptide(L)'
;MGVLPQGITLSPGGARAYVANRGSDTVSVIDTATDTVTATIPTGAGPDYVAISPDGTRGYVTVSGAGLVSVLDTATNALVADIPVGDGPTVAAVTPDGTRVYVTQQAGTTVSVIDAATNTVTDTVPVGAGGTGVVITPDGTRAYVACFSGSVSVIDTATNTVTTTITAGDVPILLALNPDGSRLYVTNAGSSTVSVVDTATNAVIATVGVSAQPRFLAVSPDGAHVFVANAFPDTVSVIETATHTVVENIGVGAGPTGLAVFPDGTHAYVVNAEANTVGVIATTVIPDQGSTAGGATVTVTGHHLANATAVRFGTAQAAVTANTDTSLTVTSPAGGGVVPVTVTTPGGTGFLGTFYYVPLPALTGISPAAGPVGGSDDEIVITGRNLSGAINVYFGSTRAVIQSVSDTQVTVRAAGAPGPGGVAVTVITAGGSAVGLTYTYVSQPTVTDISPNTGPTSGGTIVTITGTGLAYTEQVTFNGVLAPFEVVSDTSVVATSPPSGAAGPVTVMVTGPDGSTPSGGFTYVADPDI
;
A
#
# COMPACT_ATOMS: atom_id res chain seq x y z
N MET A 1 28.79 18.59 -5.38
CA MET A 1 29.21 17.23 -4.95
C MET A 1 30.69 17.07 -5.23
N GLY A 2 31.36 16.10 -4.57
CA GLY A 2 32.72 15.70 -4.96
C GLY A 2 32.74 14.83 -6.21
N VAL A 3 33.93 14.34 -6.59
CA VAL A 3 34.14 13.53 -7.80
C VAL A 3 33.84 12.07 -7.54
N LEU A 4 33.18 11.40 -8.50
CA LEU A 4 32.78 9.98 -8.44
C LEU A 4 32.06 9.62 -7.13
N PRO A 5 30.95 10.28 -6.79
CA PRO A 5 30.16 9.92 -5.63
C PRO A 5 29.61 8.50 -5.79
N GLN A 6 29.56 7.74 -4.69
CA GLN A 6 29.15 6.32 -4.68
C GLN A 6 27.92 6.10 -3.80
N GLY A 7 28.11 5.80 -2.53
CA GLY A 7 27.02 5.54 -1.58
C GLY A 7 26.43 6.82 -1.00
N ILE A 8 25.14 6.77 -0.70
CA ILE A 8 24.39 7.81 -0.01
C ILE A 8 23.58 7.20 1.15
N THR A 9 23.55 7.90 2.27
CA THR A 9 22.74 7.51 3.42
C THR A 9 22.12 8.74 4.06
N LEU A 10 20.85 8.64 4.45
CA LEU A 10 20.15 9.67 5.19
C LEU A 10 20.39 9.51 6.71
N SER A 11 20.40 10.63 7.43
CA SER A 11 20.24 10.59 8.89
C SER A 11 18.86 9.98 9.25
N PRO A 12 18.68 9.38 10.44
CA PRO A 12 17.42 8.70 10.80
C PRO A 12 16.16 9.56 10.66
N GLY A 13 16.27 10.87 10.90
CA GLY A 13 15.17 11.83 10.70
C GLY A 13 15.09 12.43 9.29
N GLY A 14 15.94 12.01 8.35
CA GLY A 14 15.95 12.52 6.98
C GLY A 14 16.53 13.93 6.79
N ALA A 15 16.91 14.65 7.85
CA ALA A 15 17.33 16.06 7.75
C ALA A 15 18.70 16.27 7.07
N ARG A 16 19.53 15.25 6.99
CA ARG A 16 20.85 15.29 6.34
C ARG A 16 21.06 14.04 5.49
N ALA A 17 21.78 14.20 4.38
CA ALA A 17 22.32 13.11 3.59
C ALA A 17 23.85 13.16 3.58
N TYR A 18 24.47 11.99 3.65
CA TYR A 18 25.92 11.81 3.62
C TYR A 18 26.29 11.04 2.35
N VAL A 19 27.16 11.62 1.53
CA VAL A 19 27.55 11.04 0.24
C VAL A 19 29.06 10.82 0.22
N ALA A 20 29.48 9.59 0.03
CA ALA A 20 30.89 9.23 -0.12
C ALA A 20 31.35 9.57 -1.54
N ASN A 21 32.34 10.45 -1.68
CA ASN A 21 32.90 10.88 -2.95
C ASN A 21 34.26 10.20 -3.16
N ARG A 22 34.22 9.03 -3.81
CA ARG A 22 35.39 8.16 -3.98
C ARG A 22 36.54 8.82 -4.73
N GLY A 23 36.24 9.65 -5.73
CA GLY A 23 37.27 10.26 -6.58
C GLY A 23 37.89 11.52 -6.00
N SER A 24 37.30 12.10 -4.95
CA SER A 24 37.83 13.30 -4.26
C SER A 24 38.19 13.07 -2.80
N ASP A 25 38.11 11.81 -2.32
CA ASP A 25 38.49 11.42 -0.95
C ASP A 25 37.77 12.21 0.14
N THR A 26 36.48 12.46 -0.06
CA THR A 26 35.64 13.26 0.83
C THR A 26 34.28 12.64 1.07
N VAL A 27 33.61 13.05 2.16
CA VAL A 27 32.16 12.88 2.36
C VAL A 27 31.49 14.24 2.27
N SER A 28 30.50 14.39 1.39
CA SER A 28 29.63 15.57 1.35
C SER A 28 28.44 15.38 2.29
N VAL A 29 28.14 16.44 3.08
CA VAL A 29 26.93 16.52 3.91
C VAL A 29 25.94 17.46 3.25
N ILE A 30 24.76 16.95 2.91
CA ILE A 30 23.68 17.70 2.28
C ILE A 30 22.64 18.01 3.35
N ASP A 31 22.22 19.27 3.43
CA ASP A 31 20.99 19.66 4.11
C ASP A 31 19.81 19.36 3.19
N THR A 32 18.90 18.50 3.63
CA THR A 32 17.82 17.98 2.78
C THR A 32 16.64 18.94 2.64
N ALA A 33 16.54 19.94 3.51
CA ALA A 33 15.51 20.98 3.38
C ALA A 33 15.86 22.00 2.28
N THR A 34 17.16 22.14 1.97
CA THR A 34 17.63 23.10 0.97
C THR A 34 18.33 22.46 -0.23
N ASP A 35 18.54 21.13 -0.21
CA ASP A 35 19.31 20.36 -1.17
C ASP A 35 20.72 20.90 -1.44
N THR A 36 21.32 21.52 -0.42
CA THR A 36 22.65 22.14 -0.53
C THR A 36 23.70 21.38 0.27
N VAL A 37 24.93 21.34 -0.26
CA VAL A 37 26.08 20.80 0.49
C VAL A 37 26.49 21.81 1.55
N THR A 38 26.35 21.42 2.82
CA THR A 38 26.68 22.27 3.98
C THR A 38 28.06 22.00 4.56
N ALA A 39 28.61 20.81 4.30
CA ALA A 39 29.97 20.45 4.71
C ALA A 39 30.62 19.45 3.72
N THR A 40 31.94 19.51 3.61
CA THR A 40 32.76 18.53 2.91
C THR A 40 33.86 18.07 3.86
N ILE A 41 33.86 16.78 4.18
CA ILE A 41 34.70 16.15 5.19
C ILE A 41 35.81 15.38 4.48
N PRO A 42 37.07 15.74 4.61
CA PRO A 42 38.18 14.93 4.10
C PRO A 42 38.22 13.57 4.79
N THR A 43 38.44 12.51 4.02
CA THR A 43 38.60 11.13 4.50
C THR A 43 39.95 10.57 4.02
N GLY A 44 40.20 9.27 4.23
CA GLY A 44 41.26 8.56 3.51
C GLY A 44 40.88 8.27 2.05
N ALA A 45 41.79 7.63 1.31
CA ALA A 45 41.62 7.36 -0.12
C ALA A 45 40.44 6.42 -0.42
N GLY A 46 39.54 6.87 -1.30
CA GLY A 46 38.45 6.07 -1.83
C GLY A 46 37.36 5.72 -0.84
N PRO A 47 36.64 6.68 -0.25
CA PRO A 47 35.43 6.39 0.53
C PRO A 47 34.32 5.84 -0.37
N ASP A 48 33.69 4.72 0.05
CA ASP A 48 32.65 4.04 -0.75
C ASP A 48 31.23 4.22 -0.16
N TYR A 49 31.09 4.14 1.17
CA TYR A 49 29.80 4.18 1.82
C TYR A 49 29.87 4.89 3.18
N VAL A 50 28.74 5.37 3.65
CA VAL A 50 28.57 5.93 5.00
C VAL A 50 27.39 5.23 5.68
N ALA A 51 27.59 4.54 6.78
CA ALA A 51 26.51 4.02 7.61
C ALA A 51 26.28 4.95 8.79
N ILE A 52 25.04 5.35 9.06
CA ILE A 52 24.70 6.20 10.21
C ILE A 52 24.14 5.33 11.33
N SER A 53 24.55 5.59 12.58
CA SER A 53 24.00 4.93 13.75
C SER A 53 22.51 5.23 13.94
N PRO A 54 21.72 4.32 14.55
CA PRO A 54 20.28 4.53 14.74
C PRO A 54 19.90 5.79 15.52
N ASP A 55 20.78 6.24 16.43
CA ASP A 55 20.61 7.49 17.18
C ASP A 55 21.05 8.75 16.40
N GLY A 56 21.61 8.54 15.19
CA GLY A 56 22.07 9.60 14.31
C GLY A 56 23.37 10.31 14.76
N THR A 57 24.02 9.87 15.83
CA THR A 57 25.17 10.59 16.42
C THR A 57 26.50 10.25 15.75
N ARG A 58 26.62 9.07 15.13
CA ARG A 58 27.84 8.60 14.48
C ARG A 58 27.63 8.15 13.06
N GLY A 59 28.64 8.39 12.21
CA GLY A 59 28.76 7.82 10.87
C GLY A 59 29.98 6.90 10.79
N TYR A 60 29.86 5.80 10.07
CA TYR A 60 30.95 4.87 9.78
C TYR A 60 31.23 4.90 8.29
N VAL A 61 32.35 5.52 7.92
CA VAL A 61 32.75 5.71 6.52
C VAL A 61 33.69 4.60 6.13
N THR A 62 33.32 3.75 5.17
CA THR A 62 34.23 2.75 4.61
C THR A 62 35.21 3.41 3.65
N VAL A 63 36.50 3.23 3.88
CA VAL A 63 37.58 3.84 3.10
C VAL A 63 38.38 2.73 2.43
N SER A 64 37.97 2.36 1.20
CA SER A 64 38.42 1.15 0.52
C SER A 64 39.90 1.17 0.16
N GLY A 65 40.42 2.33 -0.24
CA GLY A 65 41.85 2.47 -0.58
C GLY A 65 42.79 2.45 0.62
N ALA A 66 42.27 2.67 1.83
CA ALA A 66 43.08 2.65 3.06
C ALA A 66 42.84 1.41 3.94
N GLY A 67 41.86 0.55 3.60
CA GLY A 67 41.54 -0.66 4.37
C GLY A 67 40.98 -0.39 5.76
N LEU A 68 40.25 0.70 5.96
CA LEU A 68 39.75 1.12 7.26
C LEU A 68 38.31 1.65 7.21
N VAL A 69 37.71 1.80 8.39
CA VAL A 69 36.48 2.53 8.62
C VAL A 69 36.81 3.78 9.44
N SER A 70 36.50 4.97 8.92
CA SER A 70 36.61 6.22 9.67
C SER A 70 35.29 6.50 10.40
N VAL A 71 35.40 6.81 11.70
CA VAL A 71 34.24 7.16 12.55
C VAL A 71 34.02 8.67 12.50
N LEU A 72 32.85 9.07 12.05
CA LEU A 72 32.39 10.44 11.93
C LEU A 72 31.47 10.83 13.12
N ASP A 73 31.76 11.91 13.78
CA ASP A 73 30.82 12.61 14.65
C ASP A 73 29.90 13.49 13.80
N THR A 74 28.61 13.19 13.79
CA THR A 74 27.63 13.85 12.90
C THR A 74 27.23 15.26 13.36
N ALA A 75 27.45 15.59 14.64
CA ALA A 75 27.15 16.92 15.16
C ALA A 75 28.23 17.93 14.77
N THR A 76 29.49 17.51 14.80
CA THR A 76 30.65 18.36 14.50
C THR A 76 31.19 18.20 13.07
N ASN A 77 30.77 17.14 12.36
CA ASN A 77 31.31 16.69 11.08
C ASN A 77 32.83 16.40 11.13
N ALA A 78 33.35 15.97 12.28
CA ALA A 78 34.74 15.61 12.45
C ALA A 78 34.95 14.08 12.44
N LEU A 79 36.04 13.60 11.85
CA LEU A 79 36.48 12.23 12.02
C LEU A 79 37.14 12.09 13.39
N VAL A 80 36.69 11.11 14.18
CA VAL A 80 37.11 10.91 15.58
C VAL A 80 37.93 9.65 15.81
N ALA A 81 37.90 8.68 14.87
CA ALA A 81 38.71 7.45 14.93
C ALA A 81 38.86 6.84 13.54
N ASP A 82 39.92 6.10 13.31
CA ASP A 82 40.13 5.21 12.19
C ASP A 82 40.34 3.77 12.68
N ILE A 83 39.54 2.85 12.11
CA ILE A 83 39.49 1.44 12.52
C ILE A 83 39.98 0.58 11.36
N PRO A 84 41.18 -0.05 11.43
CA PRO A 84 41.62 -1.00 10.44
C PRO A 84 40.70 -2.22 10.37
N VAL A 85 40.18 -2.55 9.19
CA VAL A 85 39.22 -3.66 8.99
C VAL A 85 39.66 -4.69 7.98
N GLY A 86 40.69 -4.40 7.19
CA GLY A 86 41.19 -5.26 6.10
C GLY A 86 40.96 -4.66 4.72
N ASP A 87 41.35 -5.37 3.67
CA ASP A 87 41.45 -4.82 2.32
C ASP A 87 40.10 -4.63 1.63
N GLY A 88 39.88 -3.43 1.13
CA GLY A 88 38.73 -3.08 0.29
C GLY A 88 37.38 -3.11 1.02
N PRO A 89 37.22 -2.42 2.18
CA PRO A 89 35.91 -2.29 2.80
C PRO A 89 34.97 -1.54 1.87
N THR A 90 33.72 -2.06 1.71
CA THR A 90 32.74 -1.52 0.78
C THR A 90 31.51 -0.94 1.48
N VAL A 91 30.74 -1.77 2.17
CA VAL A 91 29.51 -1.36 2.85
C VAL A 91 29.61 -1.67 4.35
N ALA A 92 29.07 -0.78 5.16
CA ALA A 92 28.91 -0.98 6.59
C ALA A 92 27.41 -0.96 6.95
N ALA A 93 27.02 -1.75 7.97
CA ALA A 93 25.69 -1.73 8.54
C ALA A 93 25.79 -1.73 10.07
N VAL A 94 25.08 -0.79 10.71
CA VAL A 94 25.00 -0.70 12.18
C VAL A 94 23.81 -1.52 12.67
N THR A 95 23.99 -2.27 13.76
CA THR A 95 22.89 -3.00 14.40
C THR A 95 21.81 -2.05 14.91
N PRO A 96 20.52 -2.44 14.96
CA PRO A 96 19.44 -1.58 15.44
C PRO A 96 19.62 -1.06 16.86
N ASP A 97 20.35 -1.78 17.72
CA ASP A 97 20.72 -1.35 19.07
C ASP A 97 21.92 -0.40 19.11
N GLY A 98 22.55 -0.13 17.93
CA GLY A 98 23.71 0.75 17.81
C GLY A 98 25.02 0.21 18.35
N THR A 99 25.07 -1.06 18.82
CA THR A 99 26.24 -1.59 19.55
C THR A 99 27.34 -2.15 18.66
N ARG A 100 27.00 -2.60 17.43
CA ARG A 100 27.97 -3.21 16.50
C ARG A 100 27.83 -2.68 15.09
N VAL A 101 28.94 -2.76 14.34
CA VAL A 101 28.97 -2.43 12.90
C VAL A 101 29.57 -3.60 12.14
N TYR A 102 28.84 -4.11 11.16
CA TYR A 102 29.29 -5.15 10.24
C TYR A 102 29.83 -4.50 8.98
N VAL A 103 31.04 -4.85 8.56
CA VAL A 103 31.75 -4.25 7.43
C VAL A 103 32.16 -5.32 6.43
N THR A 104 31.67 -5.21 5.19
CA THR A 104 32.06 -6.12 4.08
C THR A 104 33.40 -5.72 3.49
N GLN A 105 34.12 -6.73 2.96
CA GLN A 105 35.43 -6.57 2.35
C GLN A 105 35.42 -7.22 0.97
N GLN A 106 35.49 -6.42 -0.08
CA GLN A 106 35.40 -6.90 -1.45
C GLN A 106 36.62 -7.73 -1.89
N ALA A 107 37.80 -7.39 -1.37
CA ALA A 107 39.02 -8.13 -1.67
C ALA A 107 39.22 -9.36 -0.77
N GLY A 108 38.31 -9.58 0.20
CA GLY A 108 38.39 -10.63 1.20
C GLY A 108 37.28 -11.69 1.09
N THR A 109 37.29 -12.57 2.09
CA THR A 109 36.27 -13.61 2.31
C THR A 109 35.66 -13.48 3.70
N THR A 110 35.69 -12.30 4.30
CA THR A 110 35.28 -12.06 5.67
C THR A 110 34.46 -10.78 5.80
N VAL A 111 33.71 -10.69 6.90
CA VAL A 111 33.05 -9.48 7.39
C VAL A 111 33.70 -9.14 8.73
N SER A 112 34.17 -7.91 8.91
CA SER A 112 34.63 -7.42 10.20
C SER A 112 33.45 -6.94 11.06
N VAL A 113 33.47 -7.30 12.34
CA VAL A 113 32.51 -6.84 13.34
C VAL A 113 33.19 -5.85 14.26
N ILE A 114 32.74 -4.62 14.29
CA ILE A 114 33.28 -3.54 15.11
C ILE A 114 32.36 -3.35 16.32
N ASP A 115 32.94 -3.23 17.52
CA ASP A 115 32.25 -2.72 18.68
C ASP A 115 32.19 -1.18 18.61
N ALA A 116 30.98 -0.64 18.61
CA ALA A 116 30.72 0.80 18.40
C ALA A 116 31.15 1.66 19.62
N ALA A 117 31.25 1.09 20.81
CA ALA A 117 31.64 1.82 22.01
C ALA A 117 33.18 1.98 22.10
N THR A 118 33.91 0.92 21.71
CA THR A 118 35.39 0.90 21.80
C THR A 118 36.07 1.28 20.50
N ASN A 119 35.34 1.30 19.36
CA ASN A 119 35.86 1.49 18.00
C ASN A 119 36.96 0.46 17.65
N THR A 120 36.77 -0.81 18.02
CA THR A 120 37.72 -1.90 17.73
C THR A 120 37.02 -3.05 17.01
N VAL A 121 37.74 -3.75 16.12
CA VAL A 121 37.27 -5.00 15.55
C VAL A 121 37.32 -6.08 16.63
N THR A 122 36.14 -6.65 16.93
CA THR A 122 35.99 -7.69 17.96
C THR A 122 35.87 -9.08 17.36
N ASP A 123 35.46 -9.17 16.09
CA ASP A 123 35.29 -10.47 15.45
C ASP A 123 35.48 -10.33 13.92
N THR A 124 35.73 -11.48 13.26
CA THR A 124 35.87 -11.58 11.80
C THR A 124 35.13 -12.83 11.33
N VAL A 125 34.01 -12.64 10.61
CA VAL A 125 33.11 -13.70 10.20
C VAL A 125 33.44 -14.16 8.77
N PRO A 126 33.80 -15.44 8.55
CA PRO A 126 34.02 -15.98 7.21
C PRO A 126 32.70 -16.00 6.41
N VAL A 127 32.72 -15.47 5.18
CA VAL A 127 31.60 -15.43 4.24
C VAL A 127 32.04 -15.85 2.84
N GLY A 128 31.15 -15.82 1.86
CA GLY A 128 31.51 -16.03 0.45
C GLY A 128 32.53 -15.00 -0.05
N ALA A 129 33.23 -15.32 -1.13
CA ALA A 129 34.26 -14.45 -1.68
C ALA A 129 33.67 -13.13 -2.23
N GLY A 130 34.35 -12.02 -1.92
CA GLY A 130 33.99 -10.70 -2.39
C GLY A 130 32.73 -10.15 -1.74
N GLY A 131 32.77 -9.91 -0.43
CA GLY A 131 31.67 -9.26 0.28
C GLY A 131 31.41 -7.84 -0.23
N THR A 132 30.20 -7.57 -0.74
CA THR A 132 29.84 -6.29 -1.39
C THR A 132 28.87 -5.46 -0.57
N GLY A 133 27.74 -6.04 -0.19
CA GLY A 133 26.71 -5.38 0.61
C GLY A 133 26.41 -6.13 1.91
N VAL A 134 25.97 -5.42 2.93
CA VAL A 134 25.47 -5.99 4.18
C VAL A 134 24.25 -5.23 4.67
N VAL A 135 23.24 -5.97 5.17
CA VAL A 135 22.06 -5.41 5.83
C VAL A 135 21.71 -6.25 7.03
N ILE A 136 21.17 -5.60 8.08
CA ILE A 136 20.80 -6.25 9.34
C ILE A 136 19.28 -6.22 9.47
N THR A 137 18.69 -7.33 9.93
CA THR A 137 17.23 -7.39 10.17
C THR A 137 16.79 -6.37 11.22
N PRO A 138 15.54 -5.86 11.15
CA PRO A 138 15.03 -4.87 12.11
C PRO A 138 15.05 -5.34 13.56
N ASP A 139 14.96 -6.65 13.81
CA ASP A 139 15.10 -7.26 15.13
C ASP A 139 16.56 -7.43 15.60
N GLY A 140 17.52 -7.11 14.72
CA GLY A 140 18.95 -7.21 14.98
C GLY A 140 19.50 -8.63 15.03
N THR A 141 18.71 -9.68 14.78
CA THR A 141 19.11 -11.07 14.99
C THR A 141 19.93 -11.67 13.85
N ARG A 142 19.86 -11.12 12.64
CA ARG A 142 20.56 -11.62 11.45
C ARG A 142 21.18 -10.50 10.65
N ALA A 143 22.33 -10.81 10.03
CA ALA A 143 22.93 -9.99 8.97
C ALA A 143 22.97 -10.80 7.67
N TYR A 144 22.60 -10.18 6.57
CA TYR A 144 22.67 -10.73 5.21
C TYR A 144 23.81 -10.06 4.47
N VAL A 145 24.68 -10.86 3.87
CA VAL A 145 25.90 -10.38 3.18
C VAL A 145 25.90 -10.86 1.74
N ALA A 146 25.84 -9.93 0.78
CA ALA A 146 26.01 -10.23 -0.63
C ALA A 146 27.48 -10.52 -0.94
N CYS A 147 27.72 -11.55 -1.75
CA CYS A 147 29.06 -11.98 -2.15
C CYS A 147 29.15 -12.10 -3.67
N PHE A 148 30.19 -11.55 -4.29
CA PHE A 148 30.41 -11.66 -5.75
C PHE A 148 30.36 -13.09 -6.29
N SER A 149 30.59 -14.07 -5.40
CA SER A 149 30.50 -15.49 -5.75
C SER A 149 29.09 -15.99 -6.12
N GLY A 150 28.09 -15.13 -6.19
CA GLY A 150 26.70 -15.50 -6.54
C GLY A 150 25.85 -15.90 -5.33
N SER A 151 26.28 -15.60 -4.14
CA SER A 151 25.61 -16.03 -2.91
C SER A 151 25.32 -14.89 -1.95
N VAL A 152 24.37 -15.13 -1.01
CA VAL A 152 24.13 -14.31 0.16
C VAL A 152 24.39 -15.17 1.40
N SER A 153 25.35 -14.76 2.22
CA SER A 153 25.61 -15.40 3.53
C SER A 153 24.69 -14.83 4.60
N VAL A 154 24.08 -15.70 5.41
CA VAL A 154 23.22 -15.32 6.52
C VAL A 154 23.97 -15.53 7.84
N ILE A 155 24.26 -14.45 8.55
CA ILE A 155 24.99 -14.45 9.80
C ILE A 155 24.00 -14.33 10.96
N ASP A 156 24.12 -15.19 11.96
CA ASP A 156 23.51 -14.99 13.28
C ASP A 156 24.35 -13.96 14.06
N THR A 157 23.74 -12.85 14.45
CA THR A 157 24.46 -11.73 15.08
C THR A 157 24.81 -11.98 16.54
N ALA A 158 24.15 -12.91 17.21
CA ALA A 158 24.48 -13.26 18.58
C ALA A 158 25.76 -14.12 18.69
N THR A 159 25.98 -14.96 17.66
CA THR A 159 27.14 -15.90 17.62
C THR A 159 28.22 -15.49 16.63
N ASN A 160 27.95 -14.50 15.75
CA ASN A 160 28.79 -14.11 14.63
C ASN A 160 29.18 -15.29 13.72
N THR A 161 28.25 -16.19 13.44
CA THR A 161 28.47 -17.36 12.57
C THR A 161 27.52 -17.38 11.39
N VAL A 162 28.01 -17.86 10.24
CA VAL A 162 27.12 -18.10 9.07
C VAL A 162 26.26 -19.32 9.34
N THR A 163 24.95 -19.13 9.35
CA THR A 163 23.95 -20.19 9.59
C THR A 163 23.48 -20.85 8.32
N THR A 164 23.44 -20.11 7.22
CA THR A 164 23.05 -20.62 5.90
C THR A 164 23.58 -19.72 4.78
N THR A 165 23.54 -20.24 3.55
CA THR A 165 23.93 -19.52 2.35
C THR A 165 22.80 -19.64 1.32
N ILE A 166 22.38 -18.50 0.77
CA ILE A 166 21.33 -18.42 -0.24
C ILE A 166 22.00 -18.25 -1.60
N THR A 167 21.63 -19.06 -2.60
CA THR A 167 22.02 -18.82 -3.99
C THR A 167 21.14 -17.70 -4.55
N ALA A 168 21.77 -16.57 -4.90
CA ALA A 168 21.13 -15.43 -5.54
C ALA A 168 21.35 -15.49 -7.08
N GLY A 169 21.40 -14.36 -7.75
CA GLY A 169 21.80 -14.28 -9.16
C GLY A 169 23.30 -14.06 -9.33
N ASP A 170 23.74 -13.74 -10.56
CA ASP A 170 25.15 -13.49 -10.85
C ASP A 170 25.60 -12.13 -10.35
N VAL A 171 26.71 -12.11 -9.64
CA VAL A 171 27.36 -10.89 -9.11
C VAL A 171 26.39 -10.07 -8.24
N PRO A 172 25.99 -10.60 -7.06
CA PRO A 172 25.21 -9.82 -6.09
C PRO A 172 26.00 -8.60 -5.61
N ILE A 173 25.36 -7.43 -5.54
CA ILE A 173 26.02 -6.16 -5.17
C ILE A 173 25.49 -5.64 -3.84
N LEU A 174 24.19 -5.34 -3.76
CA LEU A 174 23.59 -4.75 -2.58
C LEU A 174 22.30 -5.47 -2.18
N LEU A 175 21.93 -5.26 -0.92
CA LEU A 175 20.73 -5.83 -0.33
C LEU A 175 19.91 -4.74 0.37
N ALA A 176 18.60 -4.91 0.41
CA ALA A 176 17.72 -4.14 1.28
C ALA A 176 16.60 -5.04 1.81
N LEU A 177 16.19 -4.80 3.05
CA LEU A 177 15.02 -5.44 3.66
C LEU A 177 13.81 -4.53 3.50
N ASN A 178 12.63 -5.13 3.37
CA ASN A 178 11.40 -4.37 3.61
C ASN A 178 11.30 -3.98 5.11
N PRO A 179 10.46 -2.97 5.44
CA PRO A 179 10.42 -2.41 6.80
C PRO A 179 10.10 -3.42 7.90
N ASP A 180 9.31 -4.46 7.63
CA ASP A 180 8.98 -5.52 8.59
C ASP A 180 10.02 -6.66 8.64
N GLY A 181 11.05 -6.61 7.79
CA GLY A 181 12.11 -7.60 7.72
C GLY A 181 11.72 -8.94 7.08
N SER A 182 10.48 -9.10 6.56
CA SER A 182 10.00 -10.38 6.01
C SER A 182 10.52 -10.69 4.60
N ARG A 183 11.03 -9.69 3.88
CA ARG A 183 11.56 -9.82 2.52
C ARG A 183 12.91 -9.14 2.40
N LEU A 184 13.82 -9.84 1.71
CA LEU A 184 15.13 -9.32 1.33
C LEU A 184 15.19 -9.20 -0.20
N TYR A 185 15.64 -8.06 -0.67
CA TYR A 185 15.87 -7.79 -2.09
C TYR A 185 17.37 -7.72 -2.37
N VAL A 186 17.83 -8.38 -3.43
CA VAL A 186 19.25 -8.49 -3.77
C VAL A 186 19.47 -8.09 -5.22
N THR A 187 20.26 -7.05 -5.48
CA THR A 187 20.66 -6.69 -6.85
C THR A 187 21.72 -7.64 -7.37
N ASN A 188 21.52 -8.17 -8.56
CA ASN A 188 22.46 -9.08 -9.25
C ASN A 188 22.94 -8.41 -10.52
N ALA A 189 24.11 -7.76 -10.48
CA ALA A 189 24.61 -6.95 -11.57
C ALA A 189 24.97 -7.76 -12.83
N GLY A 190 25.43 -9.01 -12.65
CA GLY A 190 25.80 -9.89 -13.75
C GLY A 190 24.60 -10.42 -14.53
N SER A 191 23.50 -10.69 -13.87
CA SER A 191 22.27 -11.22 -14.49
C SER A 191 21.20 -10.16 -14.78
N SER A 192 21.42 -8.89 -14.40
CA SER A 192 20.45 -7.79 -14.57
C SER A 192 19.09 -8.11 -13.91
N THR A 193 19.14 -8.63 -12.70
CA THR A 193 17.94 -9.03 -11.93
C THR A 193 17.99 -8.53 -10.50
N VAL A 194 16.81 -8.56 -9.85
CA VAL A 194 16.67 -8.48 -8.40
C VAL A 194 16.09 -9.79 -7.91
N SER A 195 16.78 -10.48 -6.98
CA SER A 195 16.23 -11.64 -6.29
C SER A 195 15.41 -11.18 -5.09
N VAL A 196 14.23 -11.77 -4.94
CA VAL A 196 13.35 -11.56 -3.78
C VAL A 196 13.43 -12.80 -2.89
N VAL A 197 13.87 -12.63 -1.65
CA VAL A 197 14.09 -13.71 -0.69
C VAL A 197 13.08 -13.60 0.44
N ASP A 198 12.44 -14.69 0.78
CA ASP A 198 11.66 -14.83 2.02
C ASP A 198 12.64 -15.07 3.20
N THR A 199 12.65 -14.15 4.18
CA THR A 199 13.63 -14.19 5.27
C THR A 199 13.33 -15.25 6.33
N ALA A 200 12.09 -15.74 6.41
CA ALA A 200 11.73 -16.81 7.34
C ALA A 200 12.26 -18.17 6.87
N THR A 201 12.27 -18.39 5.55
CA THR A 201 12.72 -19.65 4.93
C THR A 201 14.11 -19.55 4.30
N ASN A 202 14.63 -18.32 4.10
CA ASN A 202 15.84 -18.04 3.32
C ASN A 202 15.78 -18.57 1.89
N ALA A 203 14.60 -18.64 1.30
CA ALA A 203 14.38 -19.10 -0.08
C ALA A 203 14.16 -17.92 -1.03
N VAL A 204 14.73 -17.99 -2.23
CA VAL A 204 14.38 -17.07 -3.34
C VAL A 204 12.98 -17.42 -3.81
N ILE A 205 12.03 -16.48 -3.68
CA ILE A 205 10.63 -16.65 -4.05
C ILE A 205 10.28 -16.01 -5.39
N ALA A 206 11.09 -15.04 -5.85
CA ALA A 206 10.93 -14.41 -7.14
C ALA A 206 12.28 -13.88 -7.66
N THR A 207 12.37 -13.74 -8.98
CA THR A 207 13.50 -13.08 -9.66
C THR A 207 12.90 -12.08 -10.65
N VAL A 208 13.19 -10.79 -10.45
CA VAL A 208 12.64 -9.68 -11.23
C VAL A 208 13.70 -9.17 -12.18
N GLY A 209 13.42 -9.18 -13.50
CA GLY A 209 14.29 -8.55 -14.50
C GLY A 209 14.24 -7.03 -14.38
N VAL A 210 15.39 -6.37 -14.33
CA VAL A 210 15.55 -4.91 -14.29
C VAL A 210 16.45 -4.43 -15.42
N SER A 211 16.68 -3.13 -15.53
CA SER A 211 17.67 -2.60 -16.49
C SER A 211 19.09 -3.07 -16.15
N ALA A 212 20.02 -2.96 -17.11
CA ALA A 212 21.34 -3.55 -16.98
C ALA A 212 22.18 -2.92 -15.86
N GLN A 213 23.00 -3.76 -15.23
CA GLN A 213 23.91 -3.42 -14.13
C GLN A 213 23.21 -2.75 -12.93
N PRO A 214 22.22 -3.42 -12.29
CA PRO A 214 21.65 -2.92 -11.05
C PRO A 214 22.74 -2.88 -9.97
N ARG A 215 22.88 -1.74 -9.30
CA ARG A 215 23.89 -1.51 -8.26
C ARG A 215 23.26 -1.35 -6.90
N PHE A 216 22.65 -0.21 -6.65
CA PHE A 216 22.00 0.10 -5.39
C PHE A 216 20.50 -0.12 -5.46
N LEU A 217 19.91 -0.44 -4.31
CA LEU A 217 18.48 -0.51 -4.14
C LEU A 217 18.07 0.05 -2.77
N ALA A 218 16.84 0.54 -2.70
CA ALA A 218 16.19 0.95 -1.46
C ALA A 218 14.71 0.61 -1.52
N VAL A 219 14.13 0.25 -0.38
CA VAL A 219 12.70 -0.04 -0.24
C VAL A 219 12.00 1.20 0.30
N SER A 220 10.78 1.50 -0.20
CA SER A 220 9.96 2.58 0.33
C SER A 220 9.57 2.31 1.80
N PRO A 221 9.36 3.35 2.63
CA PRO A 221 9.01 3.18 4.04
C PRO A 221 7.69 2.43 4.28
N ASP A 222 6.76 2.46 3.33
CA ASP A 222 5.51 1.68 3.34
C ASP A 222 5.69 0.22 2.88
N GLY A 223 6.89 -0.12 2.37
CA GLY A 223 7.21 -1.44 1.82
C GLY A 223 6.58 -1.74 0.47
N ALA A 224 5.89 -0.79 -0.18
CA ALA A 224 5.14 -1.03 -1.42
C ALA A 224 6.03 -1.09 -2.67
N HIS A 225 7.19 -0.41 -2.66
CA HIS A 225 8.07 -0.31 -3.82
C HIS A 225 9.54 -0.55 -3.47
N VAL A 226 10.28 -1.09 -4.45
CA VAL A 226 11.74 -1.16 -4.43
C VAL A 226 12.29 -0.34 -5.59
N PHE A 227 13.13 0.61 -5.27
CA PHE A 227 13.85 1.45 -6.23
C PHE A 227 15.22 0.86 -6.48
N VAL A 228 15.59 0.67 -7.76
CA VAL A 228 16.84 0.01 -8.17
C VAL A 228 17.59 0.91 -9.11
N ALA A 229 18.77 1.39 -8.70
CA ALA A 229 19.66 2.19 -9.54
C ALA A 229 20.40 1.27 -10.52
N ASN A 230 20.20 1.51 -11.82
CA ASN A 230 20.81 0.74 -12.90
C ASN A 230 21.85 1.60 -13.63
N ALA A 231 23.11 1.20 -13.58
CA ALA A 231 24.20 1.97 -14.19
C ALA A 231 24.10 2.05 -15.73
N PHE A 232 23.33 1.19 -16.37
CA PHE A 232 22.94 1.23 -17.77
C PHE A 232 21.44 0.89 -17.91
N PRO A 233 20.63 1.68 -18.59
CA PRO A 233 20.88 2.91 -19.34
C PRO A 233 20.59 4.19 -18.52
N ASP A 234 21.22 4.38 -17.37
CA ASP A 234 21.02 5.55 -16.49
C ASP A 234 19.59 5.69 -15.98
N THR A 235 19.09 4.63 -15.37
CA THR A 235 17.71 4.58 -14.88
C THR A 235 17.60 4.13 -13.44
N VAL A 236 16.47 4.43 -12.82
CA VAL A 236 15.98 3.76 -11.62
C VAL A 236 14.77 2.92 -12.00
N SER A 237 14.85 1.59 -11.83
CA SER A 237 13.68 0.71 -11.96
C SER A 237 12.87 0.74 -10.68
N VAL A 238 11.54 0.86 -10.79
CA VAL A 238 10.61 0.77 -9.67
C VAL A 238 9.90 -0.58 -9.74
N ILE A 239 10.07 -1.39 -8.70
CA ILE A 239 9.43 -2.71 -8.56
C ILE A 239 8.29 -2.59 -7.57
N GLU A 240 7.08 -3.00 -7.96
CA GLU A 240 5.95 -3.19 -7.06
C GLU A 240 6.15 -4.47 -6.25
N THR A 241 6.14 -4.37 -4.92
CA THR A 241 6.46 -5.50 -4.03
C THR A 241 5.37 -6.56 -3.98
N ALA A 242 4.12 -6.17 -4.19
CA ALA A 242 2.97 -7.08 -4.17
C ALA A 242 2.95 -8.04 -5.37
N THR A 243 3.38 -7.57 -6.54
CA THR A 243 3.35 -8.31 -7.81
C THR A 243 4.72 -8.82 -8.25
N HIS A 244 5.80 -8.31 -7.65
CA HIS A 244 7.18 -8.56 -8.06
C HIS A 244 7.43 -8.20 -9.54
N THR A 245 6.87 -7.09 -10.01
CA THR A 245 7.03 -6.61 -11.39
C THR A 245 7.61 -5.21 -11.42
N VAL A 246 8.42 -4.92 -12.46
CA VAL A 246 8.85 -3.55 -12.73
C VAL A 246 7.65 -2.78 -13.30
N VAL A 247 7.23 -1.75 -12.57
CA VAL A 247 6.12 -0.87 -12.97
C VAL A 247 6.63 0.36 -13.72
N GLU A 248 7.90 0.74 -13.54
CA GLU A 248 8.49 1.93 -14.15
C GLU A 248 10.01 1.85 -14.28
N ASN A 249 10.55 2.60 -15.25
CA ASN A 249 11.97 2.93 -15.36
C ASN A 249 12.13 4.44 -15.49
N ILE A 250 12.71 5.07 -14.48
CA ILE A 250 12.92 6.52 -14.38
C ILE A 250 14.29 6.87 -14.92
N GLY A 251 14.38 7.76 -15.91
CA GLY A 251 15.65 8.31 -16.38
C GLY A 251 16.28 9.22 -15.32
N VAL A 252 17.56 9.03 -15.03
CA VAL A 252 18.33 9.80 -14.05
C VAL A 252 19.63 10.33 -14.67
N GLY A 253 20.52 10.93 -13.89
CA GLY A 253 21.84 11.36 -14.38
C GLY A 253 22.77 10.17 -14.64
N ALA A 254 23.89 10.42 -15.33
CA ALA A 254 24.82 9.40 -15.79
C ALA A 254 25.48 8.63 -14.64
N GLY A 255 25.51 7.30 -14.78
CA GLY A 255 26.12 6.36 -13.85
C GLY A 255 25.49 6.34 -12.45
N PRO A 256 24.20 6.01 -12.30
CA PRO A 256 23.58 5.94 -10.98
C PRO A 256 24.18 4.80 -10.15
N THR A 257 24.65 5.12 -8.93
CA THR A 257 25.35 4.19 -8.02
C THR A 257 24.74 4.10 -6.64
N GLY A 258 24.24 5.21 -6.08
CA GLY A 258 23.65 5.26 -4.74
C GLY A 258 22.19 5.67 -4.79
N LEU A 259 21.37 5.18 -3.85
CA LEU A 259 19.97 5.53 -3.73
C LEU A 259 19.55 5.52 -2.27
N ALA A 260 18.81 6.54 -1.84
CA ALA A 260 18.23 6.62 -0.51
C ALA A 260 16.82 7.22 -0.58
N VAL A 261 15.82 6.46 -0.11
CA VAL A 261 14.43 6.92 0.00
C VAL A 261 14.26 7.64 1.34
N PHE A 262 13.57 8.77 1.33
CA PHE A 262 13.32 9.54 2.54
C PHE A 262 12.37 8.82 3.49
N PRO A 263 12.51 9.03 4.83
CA PRO A 263 11.68 8.36 5.83
C PRO A 263 10.18 8.66 5.72
N ASP A 264 9.82 9.80 5.12
CA ASP A 264 8.43 10.20 4.84
C ASP A 264 7.87 9.56 3.56
N GLY A 265 8.70 8.86 2.79
CA GLY A 265 8.32 8.20 1.55
C GLY A 265 8.02 9.15 0.38
N THR A 266 8.26 10.45 0.52
CA THR A 266 7.84 11.44 -0.49
C THR A 266 8.79 11.56 -1.68
N HIS A 267 10.08 11.24 -1.49
CA HIS A 267 11.10 11.36 -2.53
C HIS A 267 12.32 10.49 -2.22
N ALA A 268 13.22 10.37 -3.18
CA ALA A 268 14.48 9.67 -3.02
C ALA A 268 15.63 10.46 -3.68
N TYR A 269 16.80 10.36 -3.08
CA TYR A 269 18.04 10.81 -3.70
C TYR A 269 18.68 9.69 -4.52
N VAL A 270 19.20 10.05 -5.69
CA VAL A 270 19.96 9.17 -6.58
C VAL A 270 21.32 9.79 -6.84
N VAL A 271 22.37 9.06 -6.48
CA VAL A 271 23.75 9.46 -6.76
C VAL A 271 24.10 9.10 -8.18
N ASN A 272 24.48 10.07 -8.99
CA ASN A 272 24.90 9.93 -10.38
C ASN A 272 26.42 10.11 -10.45
N ALA A 273 27.16 9.00 -10.37
CA ALA A 273 28.61 9.02 -10.17
C ALA A 273 29.37 9.66 -11.32
N GLU A 274 29.00 9.38 -12.57
CA GLU A 274 29.64 9.93 -13.75
C GLU A 274 29.29 11.41 -13.97
N ALA A 275 28.07 11.80 -13.58
CA ALA A 275 27.64 13.20 -13.63
C ALA A 275 28.15 14.04 -12.45
N ASN A 276 28.66 13.44 -11.37
CA ASN A 276 29.03 14.08 -10.12
C ASN A 276 27.90 14.88 -9.47
N THR A 277 26.68 14.33 -9.54
CA THR A 277 25.45 14.95 -9.00
C THR A 277 24.71 14.01 -8.07
N VAL A 278 23.81 14.59 -7.27
CA VAL A 278 22.69 13.87 -6.63
C VAL A 278 21.41 14.39 -7.28
N GLY A 279 20.66 13.49 -7.89
CA GLY A 279 19.32 13.79 -8.42
C GLY A 279 18.25 13.51 -7.37
N VAL A 280 17.12 14.19 -7.50
CA VAL A 280 15.93 13.97 -6.67
C VAL A 280 14.86 13.33 -7.55
N ILE A 281 14.29 12.23 -7.09
CA ILE A 281 13.08 11.64 -7.68
C ILE A 281 11.95 11.71 -6.65
N ALA A 282 10.79 12.27 -7.06
CA ALA A 282 9.60 12.24 -6.24
C ALA A 282 9.02 10.82 -6.21
N THR A 283 8.55 10.39 -5.05
CA THR A 283 8.01 9.03 -4.85
C THR A 283 6.52 9.02 -4.59
N THR A 284 5.87 10.20 -4.53
CA THR A 284 4.46 10.31 -4.13
C THR A 284 3.65 11.22 -5.03
N VAL A 285 2.58 10.65 -5.59
CA VAL A 285 1.48 11.34 -6.27
C VAL A 285 0.20 11.03 -5.48
N ILE A 286 -0.52 12.04 -4.97
CA ILE A 286 -1.72 11.84 -4.15
C ILE A 286 -2.89 12.66 -4.69
N PRO A 287 -4.04 12.03 -5.00
CA PRO A 287 -4.24 10.59 -5.15
C PRO A 287 -3.44 10.03 -6.34
N ASP A 288 -2.98 8.79 -6.22
CA ASP A 288 -2.25 8.06 -7.25
C ASP A 288 -3.18 7.42 -8.30
N GLN A 289 -4.47 7.55 -8.14
CA GLN A 289 -5.48 6.98 -9.03
C GLN A 289 -6.66 7.93 -9.26
N GLY A 290 -7.32 7.78 -10.39
CA GLY A 290 -8.49 8.59 -10.75
C GLY A 290 -9.21 8.09 -11.98
N SER A 291 -10.30 8.76 -12.34
CA SER A 291 -11.17 8.38 -13.46
C SER A 291 -10.44 8.39 -14.81
N THR A 292 -10.75 7.42 -15.66
CA THR A 292 -10.36 7.45 -17.08
C THR A 292 -10.87 8.69 -17.83
N ALA A 293 -11.92 9.34 -17.33
CA ALA A 293 -12.39 10.62 -17.87
C ALA A 293 -11.51 11.82 -17.49
N GLY A 294 -10.56 11.64 -16.55
CA GLY A 294 -9.77 12.70 -15.96
C GLY A 294 -10.56 13.50 -14.92
N GLY A 295 -10.07 14.69 -14.60
CA GLY A 295 -10.73 15.63 -13.67
C GLY A 295 -10.39 15.44 -12.19
N ALA A 296 -9.57 14.45 -11.82
CA ALA A 296 -9.09 14.31 -10.45
C ALA A 296 -8.12 15.45 -10.11
N THR A 297 -8.32 16.07 -8.94
CA THR A 297 -7.33 16.99 -8.38
C THR A 297 -6.22 16.17 -7.74
N VAL A 298 -5.01 16.26 -8.30
CA VAL A 298 -3.83 15.52 -7.88
C VAL A 298 -2.83 16.50 -7.30
N THR A 299 -2.36 16.23 -6.09
CA THR A 299 -1.27 16.96 -5.46
C THR A 299 0.01 16.13 -5.58
N VAL A 300 1.04 16.75 -6.09
CA VAL A 300 2.37 16.17 -6.19
C VAL A 300 3.28 16.91 -5.23
N THR A 301 3.97 16.20 -4.38
CA THR A 301 4.98 16.76 -3.49
C THR A 301 6.38 16.41 -3.99
N GLY A 302 7.33 17.29 -3.82
CA GLY A 302 8.71 17.14 -4.26
C GLY A 302 9.52 18.37 -3.92
N HIS A 303 10.71 18.51 -4.52
CA HIS A 303 11.57 19.69 -4.38
C HIS A 303 11.82 20.34 -5.74
N HIS A 304 12.13 21.65 -5.73
CA HIS A 304 12.41 22.45 -6.94
C HIS A 304 11.31 22.39 -7.99
N LEU A 305 10.05 22.27 -7.53
CA LEU A 305 8.87 22.26 -8.39
C LEU A 305 8.46 23.66 -8.85
N ALA A 306 9.05 24.71 -8.27
CA ALA A 306 8.78 26.09 -8.68
C ALA A 306 9.05 26.28 -10.18
N ASN A 307 8.19 27.10 -10.82
CA ASN A 307 8.26 27.38 -12.26
C ASN A 307 8.11 26.14 -13.16
N ALA A 308 7.38 25.10 -12.70
CA ALA A 308 7.02 24.00 -13.56
C ALA A 308 6.29 24.49 -14.83
N THR A 309 6.82 24.13 -15.99
CA THR A 309 6.29 24.54 -17.31
C THR A 309 5.32 23.51 -17.87
N ALA A 310 5.43 22.25 -17.44
CA ALA A 310 4.52 21.16 -17.83
C ALA A 310 4.48 20.09 -16.75
N VAL A 311 3.29 19.51 -16.55
CA VAL A 311 3.09 18.25 -15.85
C VAL A 311 2.37 17.30 -16.82
N ARG A 312 2.85 16.08 -16.95
CA ARG A 312 2.29 15.09 -17.88
C ARG A 312 1.92 13.81 -17.14
N PHE A 313 0.79 13.24 -17.55
CA PHE A 313 0.33 11.89 -17.22
C PHE A 313 0.54 11.01 -18.46
N GLY A 314 1.62 10.25 -18.51
CA GLY A 314 2.10 9.65 -19.75
C GLY A 314 2.45 10.73 -20.78
N THR A 315 1.78 10.71 -21.92
CA THR A 315 1.95 11.73 -22.98
C THR A 315 0.98 12.91 -22.85
N ALA A 316 -0.08 12.79 -22.04
CA ALA A 316 -1.11 13.82 -21.88
C ALA A 316 -0.67 14.91 -20.89
N GLN A 317 -0.84 16.18 -21.28
CA GLN A 317 -0.51 17.32 -20.44
C GLN A 317 -1.64 17.63 -19.46
N ALA A 318 -1.31 17.81 -18.17
CA ALA A 318 -2.21 18.22 -17.12
C ALA A 318 -2.27 19.76 -16.98
N ALA A 319 -3.40 20.26 -16.51
CA ALA A 319 -3.54 21.65 -16.11
C ALA A 319 -2.97 21.85 -14.70
N VAL A 320 -1.96 22.72 -14.56
CA VAL A 320 -1.41 23.11 -13.26
C VAL A 320 -2.32 24.18 -12.65
N THR A 321 -2.85 23.91 -11.46
CA THR A 321 -3.77 24.81 -10.75
C THR A 321 -3.09 25.56 -9.60
N ALA A 322 -2.04 24.99 -9.02
CA ALA A 322 -1.18 25.63 -8.04
C ALA A 322 0.25 25.10 -8.16
N ASN A 323 1.24 25.95 -7.86
CA ASN A 323 2.65 25.61 -7.97
C ASN A 323 3.44 26.34 -6.87
N THR A 324 4.17 25.58 -6.07
CA THR A 324 5.16 26.05 -5.09
C THR A 324 6.48 25.33 -5.33
N ASP A 325 7.50 25.62 -4.55
CA ASP A 325 8.79 24.92 -4.67
C ASP A 325 8.71 23.45 -4.23
N THR A 326 7.77 23.13 -3.36
CA THR A 326 7.64 21.77 -2.78
C THR A 326 6.33 21.05 -3.13
N SER A 327 5.41 21.71 -3.84
CA SER A 327 4.10 21.13 -4.17
C SER A 327 3.54 21.66 -5.48
N LEU A 328 2.97 20.78 -6.26
CA LEU A 328 2.17 21.08 -7.45
C LEU A 328 0.76 20.51 -7.25
N THR A 329 -0.26 21.30 -7.58
CA THR A 329 -1.63 20.78 -7.72
C THR A 329 -2.02 20.83 -9.18
N VAL A 330 -2.48 19.70 -9.71
CA VAL A 330 -2.85 19.54 -11.11
C VAL A 330 -4.20 18.87 -11.23
N THR A 331 -4.86 19.08 -12.38
CA THR A 331 -6.04 18.30 -12.75
C THR A 331 -5.61 17.20 -13.71
N SER A 332 -5.89 15.94 -13.39
CA SER A 332 -5.54 14.82 -14.25
C SER A 332 -6.26 14.93 -15.61
N PRO A 333 -5.56 14.75 -16.72
CA PRO A 333 -6.20 14.65 -18.04
C PRO A 333 -6.98 13.35 -18.16
N ALA A 334 -7.80 13.20 -19.20
CA ALA A 334 -8.38 11.90 -19.56
C ALA A 334 -7.27 10.94 -20.01
N GLY A 335 -7.40 9.67 -19.63
CA GLY A 335 -6.38 8.66 -19.93
C GLY A 335 -6.83 7.24 -19.62
N GLY A 336 -5.91 6.28 -19.68
CA GLY A 336 -6.19 4.87 -19.38
C GLY A 336 -4.93 4.11 -18.99
N GLY A 337 -5.11 3.03 -18.23
CA GLY A 337 -4.04 2.19 -17.73
C GLY A 337 -3.18 2.87 -16.65
N VAL A 338 -1.96 2.40 -16.50
CA VAL A 338 -0.96 2.95 -15.58
C VAL A 338 -0.03 3.85 -16.36
N VAL A 339 0.15 5.07 -15.92
CA VAL A 339 0.97 6.06 -16.62
C VAL A 339 1.94 6.78 -15.68
N PRO A 340 3.16 7.11 -16.15
CA PRO A 340 4.08 7.94 -15.39
C PRO A 340 3.55 9.38 -15.27
N VAL A 341 3.78 10.01 -14.13
CA VAL A 341 3.60 11.44 -13.93
C VAL A 341 4.96 12.12 -13.94
N THR A 342 5.14 13.07 -14.85
CA THR A 342 6.39 13.82 -14.97
C THR A 342 6.16 15.31 -14.87
N VAL A 343 7.14 16.03 -14.35
CA VAL A 343 7.19 17.50 -14.31
C VAL A 343 8.37 18.01 -15.13
N THR A 344 8.17 19.08 -15.87
CA THR A 344 9.24 19.82 -16.53
C THR A 344 9.37 21.20 -15.90
N THR A 345 10.57 21.51 -15.43
CA THR A 345 10.97 22.82 -14.90
C THR A 345 12.12 23.37 -15.76
N PRO A 346 12.58 24.61 -15.55
CA PRO A 346 13.79 25.13 -16.19
C PRO A 346 15.05 24.28 -15.91
N GLY A 347 15.05 23.53 -14.80
CA GLY A 347 16.15 22.62 -14.44
C GLY A 347 16.12 21.26 -15.14
N GLY A 348 15.05 20.93 -15.87
CA GLY A 348 14.89 19.67 -16.58
C GLY A 348 13.53 19.01 -16.35
N THR A 349 13.42 17.75 -16.76
CA THR A 349 12.22 16.93 -16.55
C THR A 349 12.51 15.87 -15.48
N GLY A 350 11.70 15.84 -14.43
CA GLY A 350 11.74 14.86 -13.35
C GLY A 350 10.50 13.98 -13.34
N PHE A 351 10.65 12.77 -12.83
CA PHE A 351 9.56 11.84 -12.55
C PHE A 351 8.97 12.13 -11.17
N LEU A 352 7.65 12.04 -11.06
CA LEU A 352 6.90 12.36 -9.84
C LEU A 352 6.19 11.14 -9.23
N GLY A 353 6.09 10.04 -9.96
CA GLY A 353 5.36 8.84 -9.56
C GLY A 353 4.47 8.31 -10.67
N THR A 354 3.68 7.28 -10.37
CA THR A 354 2.70 6.68 -11.29
C THR A 354 1.29 7.09 -10.94
N PHE A 355 0.41 7.10 -11.95
CA PHE A 355 -1.00 7.36 -11.79
C PHE A 355 -1.82 6.27 -12.48
N TYR A 356 -2.80 5.73 -11.77
CA TYR A 356 -3.65 4.64 -12.22
C TYR A 356 -4.99 5.17 -12.68
N TYR A 357 -5.29 5.03 -13.98
CA TYR A 357 -6.61 5.36 -14.51
C TYR A 357 -7.60 4.23 -14.27
N VAL A 358 -8.58 4.48 -13.39
CA VAL A 358 -9.60 3.51 -12.98
C VAL A 358 -10.87 3.73 -13.81
N PRO A 359 -11.40 2.70 -14.48
CA PRO A 359 -12.66 2.82 -15.21
C PRO A 359 -13.83 3.18 -14.29
N LEU A 360 -14.85 3.86 -14.85
CA LEU A 360 -16.09 4.15 -14.13
C LEU A 360 -16.76 2.85 -13.65
N PRO A 361 -17.25 2.81 -12.40
CA PRO A 361 -18.10 1.72 -11.93
C PRO A 361 -19.43 1.70 -12.69
N ALA A 362 -20.05 0.53 -12.77
CA ALA A 362 -21.41 0.39 -13.29
C ALA A 362 -22.18 -0.61 -12.45
N LEU A 363 -23.41 -0.25 -12.07
CA LEU A 363 -24.29 -1.08 -11.23
C LEU A 363 -25.26 -1.86 -12.12
N THR A 364 -25.52 -3.13 -11.77
CA THR A 364 -26.42 -4.02 -12.51
C THR A 364 -27.55 -4.58 -11.67
N GLY A 365 -27.40 -4.64 -10.34
CA GLY A 365 -28.44 -5.18 -9.47
C GLY A 365 -28.19 -4.90 -7.98
N ILE A 366 -29.25 -5.05 -7.18
CA ILE A 366 -29.21 -4.95 -5.73
C ILE A 366 -30.15 -6.02 -5.14
N SER A 367 -29.72 -6.69 -4.08
CA SER A 367 -30.54 -7.69 -3.39
C SER A 367 -30.14 -7.78 -1.89
N PRO A 368 -31.13 -7.68 -0.96
CA PRO A 368 -32.52 -7.29 -1.21
C PRO A 368 -32.63 -5.82 -1.70
N ALA A 369 -33.69 -5.51 -2.44
CA ALA A 369 -33.94 -4.16 -2.96
C ALA A 369 -34.80 -3.30 -2.05
N ALA A 370 -35.23 -3.83 -0.91
CA ALA A 370 -35.98 -3.13 0.11
C ALA A 370 -35.55 -3.59 1.51
N GLY A 371 -35.79 -2.74 2.50
CA GLY A 371 -35.52 -3.05 3.91
C GLY A 371 -36.08 -1.99 4.86
N PRO A 372 -35.94 -2.19 6.18
CA PRO A 372 -36.57 -1.36 7.21
C PRO A 372 -36.07 0.08 7.22
N VAL A 373 -36.96 1.02 7.58
CA VAL A 373 -36.61 2.44 7.78
C VAL A 373 -35.54 2.61 8.87
N GLY A 374 -35.55 1.77 9.90
CA GLY A 374 -34.59 1.81 10.99
C GLY A 374 -33.16 1.39 10.59
N GLY A 375 -32.98 0.89 9.39
CA GLY A 375 -31.75 0.22 8.93
C GLY A 375 -31.81 -1.28 9.20
N SER A 376 -30.96 -2.04 8.52
CA SER A 376 -30.88 -3.50 8.65
C SER A 376 -29.47 -3.95 8.93
N ASP A 377 -29.36 -4.96 9.79
CA ASP A 377 -28.12 -5.73 9.97
C ASP A 377 -27.94 -6.78 8.86
N ASP A 378 -28.95 -6.97 7.99
CA ASP A 378 -28.88 -7.87 6.88
C ASP A 378 -27.91 -7.36 5.80
N GLU A 379 -27.24 -8.30 5.15
CA GLU A 379 -26.33 -7.99 4.06
C GLU A 379 -27.10 -7.64 2.79
N ILE A 380 -26.80 -6.46 2.24
CA ILE A 380 -27.29 -6.01 0.95
C ILE A 380 -26.16 -6.16 -0.06
N VAL A 381 -26.43 -6.93 -1.09
CA VAL A 381 -25.47 -7.21 -2.16
C VAL A 381 -25.77 -6.30 -3.36
N ILE A 382 -24.80 -5.47 -3.72
CA ILE A 382 -24.84 -4.63 -4.93
C ILE A 382 -23.92 -5.28 -5.96
N THR A 383 -24.47 -5.59 -7.15
CA THR A 383 -23.71 -6.20 -8.26
C THR A 383 -23.42 -5.18 -9.34
N GLY A 384 -22.30 -5.40 -10.06
CA GLY A 384 -21.86 -4.48 -11.08
C GLY A 384 -20.56 -4.89 -11.77
N ARG A 385 -19.77 -3.91 -12.19
CA ARG A 385 -18.41 -4.05 -12.72
C ARG A 385 -17.55 -2.87 -12.30
N ASN A 386 -16.24 -3.06 -12.25
CA ASN A 386 -15.26 -2.04 -11.79
C ASN A 386 -15.55 -1.55 -10.36
N LEU A 387 -15.98 -2.45 -9.48
CA LEU A 387 -16.37 -2.13 -8.10
C LEU A 387 -15.24 -2.36 -7.09
N SER A 388 -14.11 -2.95 -7.50
CA SER A 388 -12.98 -3.35 -6.62
C SER A 388 -12.40 -2.24 -5.77
N GLY A 389 -12.53 -0.98 -6.19
CA GLY A 389 -12.07 0.19 -5.44
C GLY A 389 -13.19 0.95 -4.72
N ALA A 390 -14.29 0.32 -4.34
CA ALA A 390 -15.40 1.00 -3.68
C ALA A 390 -15.00 1.55 -2.30
N ILE A 391 -15.03 2.88 -2.15
CA ILE A 391 -14.67 3.60 -0.93
C ILE A 391 -15.88 4.09 -0.16
N ASN A 392 -16.99 4.36 -0.86
CA ASN A 392 -18.25 4.79 -0.25
C ASN A 392 -19.44 4.21 -1.00
N VAL A 393 -20.48 3.86 -0.25
CA VAL A 393 -21.80 3.50 -0.75
C VAL A 393 -22.84 4.34 -0.01
N TYR A 394 -23.77 4.91 -0.76
CA TYR A 394 -24.87 5.72 -0.21
C TYR A 394 -26.22 5.18 -0.64
N PHE A 395 -27.17 5.22 0.28
CA PHE A 395 -28.61 5.04 0.06
C PHE A 395 -29.27 6.42 0.23
N GLY A 396 -29.51 7.10 -0.88
CA GLY A 396 -29.86 8.53 -0.87
C GLY A 396 -28.70 9.37 -0.32
N SER A 397 -28.89 10.05 0.79
CA SER A 397 -27.85 10.82 1.50
C SER A 397 -27.17 10.03 2.63
N THR A 398 -27.65 8.85 2.97
CA THR A 398 -27.15 8.07 4.10
C THR A 398 -26.05 7.11 3.66
N ARG A 399 -24.91 7.17 4.33
CA ARG A 399 -23.76 6.29 4.04
C ARG A 399 -23.99 4.90 4.61
N ALA A 400 -23.82 3.87 3.80
CA ALA A 400 -23.83 2.47 4.20
C ALA A 400 -22.47 2.02 4.74
N VAL A 401 -22.49 0.94 5.52
CA VAL A 401 -21.26 0.28 6.01
C VAL A 401 -20.85 -0.81 5.02
N ILE A 402 -19.70 -0.66 4.39
CA ILE A 402 -19.14 -1.66 3.47
C ILE A 402 -18.60 -2.83 4.28
N GLN A 403 -19.01 -4.06 3.93
CA GLN A 403 -18.58 -5.31 4.54
C GLN A 403 -17.53 -6.02 3.69
N SER A 404 -17.74 -6.06 2.37
CA SER A 404 -16.80 -6.66 1.44
C SER A 404 -16.87 -6.01 0.06
N VAL A 405 -15.77 -6.09 -0.71
CA VAL A 405 -15.65 -5.50 -2.04
C VAL A 405 -14.95 -6.50 -2.96
N SER A 406 -15.46 -6.65 -4.17
CA SER A 406 -14.83 -7.32 -5.30
C SER A 406 -15.05 -6.51 -6.58
N ASP A 407 -14.49 -6.91 -7.72
CA ASP A 407 -14.70 -6.19 -8.97
C ASP A 407 -16.16 -6.21 -9.46
N THR A 408 -16.92 -7.25 -9.09
CA THR A 408 -18.29 -7.45 -9.54
C THR A 408 -19.34 -7.27 -8.45
N GLN A 409 -18.94 -7.07 -7.19
CA GLN A 409 -19.87 -7.07 -6.06
C GLN A 409 -19.36 -6.20 -4.90
N VAL A 410 -20.27 -5.46 -4.29
CA VAL A 410 -20.07 -4.78 -3.00
C VAL A 410 -21.17 -5.22 -2.04
N THR A 411 -20.78 -5.75 -0.88
CA THR A 411 -21.72 -6.11 0.19
C THR A 411 -21.72 -5.02 1.25
N VAL A 412 -22.90 -4.55 1.63
CA VAL A 412 -23.08 -3.43 2.57
C VAL A 412 -24.20 -3.72 3.57
N ARG A 413 -24.24 -2.94 4.64
CA ARG A 413 -25.41 -2.81 5.55
C ARG A 413 -25.95 -1.40 5.41
N ALA A 414 -27.28 -1.31 5.22
CA ALA A 414 -27.96 -0.02 5.14
C ALA A 414 -28.12 0.60 6.52
N ALA A 415 -27.70 1.84 6.67
CA ALA A 415 -28.08 2.64 7.82
C ALA A 415 -29.55 3.11 7.70
N GLY A 416 -30.18 3.48 8.82
CA GLY A 416 -31.57 3.94 8.82
C GLY A 416 -31.78 5.23 8.01
N ALA A 417 -32.98 5.37 7.46
CA ALA A 417 -33.44 6.55 6.73
C ALA A 417 -34.42 7.40 7.57
N PRO A 418 -34.61 8.67 7.22
CA PRO A 418 -35.56 9.54 7.93
C PRO A 418 -37.03 9.18 7.72
N GLY A 419 -37.35 8.30 6.77
CA GLY A 419 -38.68 7.84 6.44
C GLY A 419 -38.73 6.83 5.31
N PRO A 420 -39.91 6.22 5.06
CA PRO A 420 -40.07 5.24 3.98
C PRO A 420 -40.01 5.91 2.59
N GLY A 421 -39.59 5.13 1.62
CA GLY A 421 -39.52 5.56 0.21
C GLY A 421 -38.30 5.04 -0.54
N GLY A 422 -38.35 5.13 -1.84
CA GLY A 422 -37.25 4.75 -2.71
C GLY A 422 -36.13 5.79 -2.73
N VAL A 423 -34.90 5.34 -2.57
CA VAL A 423 -33.70 6.18 -2.62
C VAL A 423 -32.72 5.64 -3.65
N ALA A 424 -31.97 6.53 -4.27
CA ALA A 424 -30.94 6.14 -5.22
C ALA A 424 -29.75 5.47 -4.48
N VAL A 425 -29.24 4.40 -5.04
CA VAL A 425 -28.00 3.77 -4.59
C VAL A 425 -26.83 4.34 -5.37
N THR A 426 -25.83 4.85 -4.64
CA THR A 426 -24.61 5.42 -5.22
C THR A 426 -23.41 4.66 -4.71
N VAL A 427 -22.58 4.14 -5.61
CA VAL A 427 -21.26 3.55 -5.30
C VAL A 427 -20.17 4.48 -5.83
N ILE A 428 -19.21 4.82 -4.99
CA ILE A 428 -18.09 5.70 -5.32
C ILE A 428 -16.79 4.88 -5.28
N THR A 429 -16.05 4.93 -6.37
CA THR A 429 -14.70 4.37 -6.52
C THR A 429 -13.73 5.48 -6.91
N ALA A 430 -12.42 5.20 -6.97
CA ALA A 430 -11.44 6.12 -7.54
C ALA A 430 -11.75 6.44 -9.04
N GLY A 431 -12.42 5.56 -9.75
CA GLY A 431 -12.87 5.78 -11.13
C GLY A 431 -14.05 6.75 -11.27
N GLY A 432 -14.72 7.10 -10.17
CA GLY A 432 -15.90 7.96 -10.15
C GLY A 432 -17.10 7.32 -9.46
N SER A 433 -18.29 7.89 -9.71
CA SER A 433 -19.53 7.46 -9.07
C SER A 433 -20.45 6.74 -10.08
N ALA A 434 -21.10 5.66 -9.63
CA ALA A 434 -22.21 5.02 -10.34
C ALA A 434 -23.50 5.19 -9.55
N VAL A 435 -24.55 5.61 -10.24
CA VAL A 435 -25.93 5.74 -9.75
C VAL A 435 -26.85 5.06 -10.74
N GLY A 436 -27.81 4.31 -10.29
CA GLY A 436 -28.74 3.67 -11.26
C GLY A 436 -29.65 2.60 -10.67
N LEU A 437 -29.47 2.27 -9.38
CA LEU A 437 -30.33 1.35 -8.64
C LEU A 437 -31.15 2.13 -7.62
N THR A 438 -32.31 1.56 -7.28
CA THR A 438 -33.16 2.08 -6.21
C THR A 438 -33.24 1.06 -5.10
N TYR A 439 -33.08 1.52 -3.86
CA TYR A 439 -33.38 0.77 -2.65
C TYR A 439 -34.59 1.39 -1.96
N THR A 440 -35.53 0.58 -1.49
CA THR A 440 -36.77 1.08 -0.89
C THR A 440 -36.77 0.85 0.61
N TYR A 441 -36.76 1.94 1.37
CA TYR A 441 -37.02 1.88 2.80
C TYR A 441 -38.51 1.70 3.03
N VAL A 442 -38.87 0.67 3.80
CA VAL A 442 -40.27 0.35 4.12
C VAL A 442 -40.50 0.48 5.61
N SER A 443 -41.66 1.00 5.97
CA SER A 443 -42.11 1.02 7.38
C SER A 443 -42.78 -0.30 7.72
N GLN A 444 -42.87 -0.56 9.04
CA GLN A 444 -43.60 -1.71 9.54
C GLN A 444 -45.03 -1.73 8.96
N PRO A 445 -45.51 -2.88 8.47
CA PRO A 445 -46.87 -2.99 7.94
C PRO A 445 -47.91 -2.66 9.03
N THR A 446 -49.03 -2.08 8.65
CA THR A 446 -50.17 -1.93 9.52
C THR A 446 -51.35 -2.72 9.00
N VAL A 447 -52.16 -3.29 9.85
CA VAL A 447 -53.38 -4.00 9.48
C VAL A 447 -54.57 -3.31 10.09
N THR A 448 -55.54 -2.98 9.28
CA THR A 448 -56.76 -2.24 9.71
C THR A 448 -58.00 -3.12 9.71
N ASP A 449 -58.06 -4.16 8.88
CA ASP A 449 -59.21 -5.05 8.79
C ASP A 449 -58.82 -6.46 8.27
N ILE A 450 -59.61 -7.46 8.67
CA ILE A 450 -59.52 -8.85 8.21
C ILE A 450 -60.92 -9.34 7.86
N SER A 451 -61.12 -9.77 6.63
CA SER A 451 -62.44 -10.21 6.16
C SER A 451 -62.34 -11.43 5.24
N PRO A 452 -63.12 -12.51 5.48
CA PRO A 452 -63.87 -12.79 6.69
C PRO A 452 -62.97 -13.00 7.90
N ASN A 453 -63.46 -12.66 9.11
CA ASN A 453 -62.73 -12.84 10.36
C ASN A 453 -63.09 -14.11 11.13
N THR A 454 -63.77 -15.04 10.46
CA THR A 454 -64.15 -16.36 11.00
C THR A 454 -63.97 -17.45 9.93
N GLY A 455 -63.66 -18.66 10.36
CA GLY A 455 -63.58 -19.83 9.49
C GLY A 455 -63.52 -21.15 10.25
N PRO A 456 -63.63 -22.29 9.60
CA PRO A 456 -63.65 -23.61 10.22
C PRO A 456 -62.27 -24.00 10.78
N THR A 457 -62.25 -24.88 11.80
CA THR A 457 -61.01 -25.42 12.36
C THR A 457 -60.22 -26.27 11.35
N SER A 458 -60.87 -26.79 10.32
CA SER A 458 -60.19 -27.44 9.17
C SER A 458 -59.35 -26.49 8.32
N GLY A 459 -59.49 -25.20 8.47
CA GLY A 459 -58.79 -24.17 7.68
C GLY A 459 -59.39 -23.97 6.28
N GLY A 460 -58.61 -23.42 5.35
CA GLY A 460 -59.02 -23.20 3.97
C GLY A 460 -59.81 -21.94 3.69
N THR A 461 -60.09 -21.10 4.70
CA THR A 461 -60.79 -19.80 4.50
C THR A 461 -59.85 -18.82 3.80
N ILE A 462 -60.30 -18.26 2.69
CA ILE A 462 -59.62 -17.16 2.00
C ILE A 462 -59.94 -15.88 2.72
N VAL A 463 -58.92 -15.25 3.27
CA VAL A 463 -59.01 -14.05 4.14
C VAL A 463 -58.33 -12.88 3.42
N THR A 464 -59.02 -11.79 3.25
CA THR A 464 -58.43 -10.53 2.79
C THR A 464 -57.97 -9.72 4.00
N ILE A 465 -56.71 -9.38 4.05
CA ILE A 465 -56.08 -8.54 5.06
C ILE A 465 -55.90 -7.17 4.44
N THR A 466 -56.45 -6.14 5.03
CA THR A 466 -56.39 -4.76 4.56
C THR A 466 -55.55 -3.93 5.52
N GLY A 467 -54.72 -3.02 4.97
CA GLY A 467 -53.79 -2.23 5.79
C GLY A 467 -52.98 -1.23 4.98
N THR A 468 -51.77 -0.93 5.42
CA THR A 468 -50.78 -0.13 4.70
C THR A 468 -49.39 -0.78 4.83
N GLY A 469 -48.51 -0.55 3.87
CA GLY A 469 -47.16 -1.15 3.84
C GLY A 469 -47.17 -2.65 3.58
N LEU A 470 -48.23 -3.18 2.95
CA LEU A 470 -48.42 -4.61 2.72
C LEU A 470 -47.72 -5.11 1.46
N ALA A 471 -47.20 -4.21 0.60
CA ALA A 471 -46.50 -4.57 -0.63
C ALA A 471 -45.26 -5.46 -0.41
N TYR A 472 -44.66 -5.37 0.77
CA TYR A 472 -43.44 -6.07 1.13
C TYR A 472 -43.69 -7.15 2.20
N THR A 473 -44.90 -7.74 2.24
CA THR A 473 -45.25 -8.84 3.14
C THR A 473 -44.39 -10.06 2.82
N GLU A 474 -43.66 -10.56 3.83
CA GLU A 474 -42.80 -11.74 3.76
C GLU A 474 -43.46 -12.96 4.38
N GLN A 475 -44.31 -12.76 5.39
CA GLN A 475 -45.02 -13.82 6.08
C GLN A 475 -46.41 -13.36 6.55
N VAL A 476 -47.35 -14.32 6.52
CA VAL A 476 -48.62 -14.23 7.22
C VAL A 476 -48.74 -15.45 8.10
N THR A 477 -49.07 -15.23 9.39
CA THR A 477 -49.30 -16.36 10.31
C THR A 477 -50.61 -16.21 11.05
N PHE A 478 -51.25 -17.34 11.36
CA PHE A 478 -52.42 -17.46 12.25
C PHE A 478 -51.96 -18.18 13.51
N ASN A 479 -51.88 -17.47 14.63
CA ASN A 479 -51.32 -17.99 15.89
C ASN A 479 -49.93 -18.65 15.73
N GLY A 480 -49.07 -18.04 14.92
CA GLY A 480 -47.72 -18.50 14.61
C GLY A 480 -47.62 -19.60 13.54
N VAL A 481 -48.74 -20.13 13.03
CA VAL A 481 -48.77 -21.11 11.93
C VAL A 481 -48.75 -20.35 10.61
N LEU A 482 -47.78 -20.70 9.74
CA LEU A 482 -47.62 -20.06 8.43
C LEU A 482 -48.84 -20.29 7.53
N ALA A 483 -49.33 -19.24 6.94
CA ALA A 483 -50.43 -19.25 5.96
C ALA A 483 -49.90 -18.98 4.55
N PRO A 484 -50.34 -19.71 3.52
CA PRO A 484 -50.15 -19.30 2.13
C PRO A 484 -50.82 -17.95 1.90
N PHE A 485 -50.11 -17.03 1.21
CA PHE A 485 -50.63 -15.70 0.93
C PHE A 485 -50.20 -15.19 -0.44
N GLU A 486 -50.92 -14.19 -0.93
CA GLU A 486 -50.63 -13.43 -2.14
C GLU A 486 -50.73 -11.92 -1.82
N VAL A 487 -49.71 -11.16 -2.19
CA VAL A 487 -49.71 -9.69 -2.08
C VAL A 487 -50.46 -9.14 -3.29
N VAL A 488 -51.61 -8.50 -3.03
CA VAL A 488 -52.43 -7.91 -4.08
C VAL A 488 -52.04 -6.45 -4.34
N SER A 489 -51.73 -5.70 -3.28
CA SER A 489 -51.30 -4.31 -3.34
C SER A 489 -50.64 -3.87 -2.03
N ASP A 490 -50.16 -2.61 -2.00
CA ASP A 490 -49.67 -2.01 -0.73
C ASP A 490 -50.71 -1.95 0.38
N THR A 491 -51.98 -2.09 0.03
CA THR A 491 -53.10 -2.00 0.99
C THR A 491 -53.87 -3.32 1.17
N SER A 492 -53.47 -4.41 0.48
CA SER A 492 -54.22 -5.68 0.53
C SER A 492 -53.34 -6.90 0.32
N VAL A 493 -53.49 -7.87 1.22
CA VAL A 493 -52.94 -9.22 1.12
C VAL A 493 -54.08 -10.22 1.27
N VAL A 494 -54.08 -11.26 0.46
CA VAL A 494 -55.00 -12.40 0.56
C VAL A 494 -54.23 -13.59 1.12
N ALA A 495 -54.74 -14.15 2.21
CA ALA A 495 -54.16 -15.33 2.85
C ALA A 495 -55.17 -16.46 3.01
N THR A 496 -54.70 -17.70 3.01
CA THR A 496 -55.56 -18.88 3.28
C THR A 496 -55.31 -19.33 4.71
N SER A 497 -56.35 -19.40 5.53
CA SER A 497 -56.22 -19.81 6.92
C SER A 497 -55.72 -21.27 7.03
N PRO A 498 -54.64 -21.53 7.78
CA PRO A 498 -54.19 -22.92 8.01
C PRO A 498 -55.16 -23.67 8.93
N PRO A 499 -55.12 -25.01 9.02
CA PRO A 499 -55.86 -25.76 10.01
C PRO A 499 -55.48 -25.34 11.45
N SER A 500 -56.47 -25.35 12.36
CA SER A 500 -56.27 -25.10 13.79
C SER A 500 -56.67 -26.34 14.60
N GLY A 501 -55.86 -26.66 15.60
CA GLY A 501 -56.17 -27.75 16.52
C GLY A 501 -57.31 -27.49 17.51
N ALA A 502 -57.84 -26.26 17.57
CA ALA A 502 -58.93 -25.85 18.48
C ALA A 502 -59.71 -24.67 17.91
N ALA A 503 -61.00 -24.62 18.27
CA ALA A 503 -61.84 -23.44 18.02
C ALA A 503 -61.49 -22.32 19.00
N GLY A 504 -61.59 -21.07 18.54
CA GLY A 504 -61.33 -19.88 19.35
C GLY A 504 -60.63 -18.75 18.58
N PRO A 505 -60.52 -17.58 19.20
CA PRO A 505 -59.84 -16.44 18.59
C PRO A 505 -58.32 -16.69 18.49
N VAL A 506 -57.73 -16.26 17.38
CA VAL A 506 -56.27 -16.34 17.12
C VAL A 506 -55.80 -14.98 16.59
N THR A 507 -54.56 -14.67 16.87
CA THR A 507 -53.92 -13.48 16.29
C THR A 507 -53.39 -13.82 14.89
N VAL A 508 -53.71 -12.98 13.93
CA VAL A 508 -53.06 -13.00 12.59
C VAL A 508 -51.93 -11.99 12.63
N MET A 509 -50.76 -12.41 12.21
CA MET A 509 -49.59 -11.51 12.11
C MET A 509 -49.16 -11.40 10.65
N VAL A 510 -48.86 -10.17 10.25
CA VAL A 510 -48.22 -9.84 9.00
C VAL A 510 -46.81 -9.35 9.28
N THR A 511 -45.83 -9.97 8.65
CA THR A 511 -44.40 -9.63 8.78
C THR A 511 -43.88 -9.08 7.47
N GLY A 512 -43.20 -7.97 7.55
CA GLY A 512 -42.41 -7.39 6.46
C GLY A 512 -40.97 -7.09 6.91
N PRO A 513 -40.15 -6.49 6.06
CA PRO A 513 -38.74 -6.20 6.37
C PRO A 513 -38.51 -5.35 7.64
N ASP A 514 -39.45 -4.49 8.02
CA ASP A 514 -39.38 -3.61 9.21
C ASP A 514 -40.08 -4.22 10.43
N GLY A 515 -40.39 -5.52 10.41
CA GLY A 515 -40.95 -6.24 11.54
C GLY A 515 -42.36 -6.72 11.32
N SER A 516 -42.97 -7.20 12.43
CA SER A 516 -44.29 -7.84 12.45
C SER A 516 -45.32 -6.97 13.13
N THR A 517 -46.50 -6.89 12.55
CA THR A 517 -47.65 -6.23 13.16
C THR A 517 -48.77 -7.24 13.44
N PRO A 518 -49.27 -7.32 14.68
CA PRO A 518 -50.45 -8.09 14.94
C PRO A 518 -51.66 -7.41 14.30
N SER A 519 -52.40 -8.18 13.53
CA SER A 519 -53.70 -7.75 13.00
C SER A 519 -54.82 -8.12 13.97
N GLY A 520 -56.03 -7.65 13.71
CA GLY A 520 -57.22 -8.06 14.44
C GLY A 520 -57.41 -9.58 14.47
N GLY A 521 -58.26 -10.07 15.35
CA GLY A 521 -58.43 -11.50 15.57
C GLY A 521 -59.19 -12.19 14.42
N PHE A 522 -58.73 -13.36 14.05
CA PHE A 522 -59.51 -14.33 13.31
C PHE A 522 -60.02 -15.40 14.27
N THR A 523 -61.28 -15.86 14.12
CA THR A 523 -61.86 -16.84 15.03
C THR A 523 -62.10 -18.17 14.29
N TYR A 524 -61.45 -19.21 14.76
CA TYR A 524 -61.77 -20.56 14.31
C TYR A 524 -63.04 -21.06 14.97
N VAL A 525 -63.97 -21.53 14.17
CA VAL A 525 -65.25 -22.15 14.63
C VAL A 525 -65.13 -23.66 14.43
N ALA A 526 -65.61 -24.42 15.43
CA ALA A 526 -65.61 -25.86 15.30
C ALA A 526 -66.39 -26.32 14.06
N ASP A 527 -65.84 -27.30 13.36
CA ASP A 527 -66.57 -27.92 12.26
C ASP A 527 -67.84 -28.62 12.80
N PRO A 528 -68.95 -28.60 12.08
CA PRO A 528 -70.15 -29.28 12.53
C PRO A 528 -69.89 -30.79 12.65
N ASP A 529 -70.23 -31.40 13.80
CA ASP A 529 -70.22 -32.83 13.98
C ASP A 529 -71.32 -33.43 13.09
N ILE A 530 -70.98 -34.30 12.13
CA ILE A 530 -71.90 -35.03 11.29
C ILE A 530 -71.94 -36.49 11.76
#